data_af413351aea3c6a6fc652a59ce83cd93
#
_entry.id   af413351aea3c6a6fc652a59ce83cd93
#
_cell.length_a   1.000
_cell.length_b   1.000
_cell.length_c   1.000
_cell.angle_alpha   90.00
_cell.angle_beta   90.00
_cell.angle_gamma   90.00
#
_symmetry.space_group_name_H-M   'P 1'
#
loop_
_entity.id
_entity.type
_entity.pdbx_description
1 polymer ?
#
loop_
_entity_poly.entity_id
_entity_poly.type
_entity_poly.pdbx_seq_one_letter_code
_entity_poly.pdbx_strand_id
1 'polypeptide(L)'
;MEETRWKEKIKPLDENAMEEARAHWMTVGKPLFSLGSLEDAVIQIAGIKGTSDFELRKRGLIIMCADNGVVEEGVTQTGQGVTAIVADNFTRGETSVCIMAEEAKVDLFPVDVGMATDVPSVTKKKYKVMYGTHNFAKEAAMTREEAVEAIEVGIQMVKKCAEAGYEILATGEMGIGNTTTSSAVASVLLGEDPKVMTGKGAGLTKKGLQKKIQVIREAVERMQPDKTDAIDVLSKVGGLDIAGLAGVYLGGAIYRIPVLIDGFISAVAALVAVRMVPECAGYILPSHLSDEPASRKILDALEKKPFLTCGMCLGEGTGAVAAMPLLEMGLQVYRKMGTFDDIHVEQYEVLDGKDER
;
A
#
# COMPACT_ATOMS: atom_id res chain seq x y z
N MET A 1 1.90 23.43 -0.09
CA MET A 1 2.16 23.80 -1.52
C MET A 1 2.28 22.56 -2.38
N GLU A 2 3.04 21.55 -2.01
CA GLU A 2 3.19 20.29 -2.75
C GLU A 2 1.87 19.51 -2.82
N GLU A 3 1.17 19.38 -1.71
CA GLU A 3 -0.11 18.68 -1.61
C GLU A 3 -1.17 19.29 -2.55
N THR A 4 -1.24 20.63 -2.65
CA THR A 4 -2.15 21.31 -3.59
C THR A 4 -1.84 20.91 -5.03
N ARG A 5 -0.55 20.83 -5.39
CA ARG A 5 -0.10 20.44 -6.73
C ARG A 5 -0.48 19.02 -7.09
N TRP A 6 -0.45 18.08 -6.13
CA TRP A 6 -0.89 16.70 -6.36
C TRP A 6 -2.41 16.61 -6.43
N LYS A 7 -3.11 17.27 -5.49
CA LYS A 7 -4.58 17.31 -5.44
C LYS A 7 -5.19 17.81 -6.76
N GLU A 8 -4.69 18.90 -7.33
CA GLU A 8 -5.22 19.47 -8.57
C GLU A 8 -5.16 18.51 -9.77
N LYS A 9 -4.34 17.46 -9.71
CA LYS A 9 -4.23 16.44 -10.76
C LYS A 9 -5.16 15.26 -10.56
N ILE A 10 -5.73 15.09 -9.37
CA ILE A 10 -6.60 13.97 -9.04
C ILE A 10 -8.03 14.33 -9.43
N LYS A 11 -8.64 13.50 -10.24
CA LYS A 11 -10.07 13.63 -10.60
C LYS A 11 -10.93 12.79 -9.66
N PRO A 12 -12.18 13.15 -9.41
CA PRO A 12 -13.10 12.25 -8.70
C PRO A 12 -13.30 10.94 -9.48
N LEU A 13 -13.78 9.92 -8.81
CA LEU A 13 -14.23 8.70 -9.44
C LEU A 13 -15.41 9.00 -10.37
N ASP A 14 -15.57 8.19 -11.41
CA ASP A 14 -16.68 8.31 -12.34
C ASP A 14 -17.92 7.61 -11.75
N GLU A 15 -18.84 8.42 -11.20
CA GLU A 15 -20.06 7.91 -10.58
C GLU A 15 -20.98 7.18 -11.57
N ASN A 16 -21.01 7.60 -12.84
CA ASN A 16 -21.82 6.92 -13.87
C ASN A 16 -21.30 5.52 -14.14
N ALA A 17 -19.98 5.37 -14.29
CA ALA A 17 -19.36 4.05 -14.45
C ALA A 17 -19.58 3.14 -13.23
N MET A 18 -19.57 3.72 -12.01
CA MET A 18 -19.88 2.98 -10.79
C MET A 18 -21.35 2.53 -10.76
N GLU A 19 -22.27 3.39 -11.16
CA GLU A 19 -23.70 3.05 -11.20
C GLU A 19 -24.00 2.00 -12.27
N GLU A 20 -23.40 2.10 -13.44
CA GLU A 20 -23.49 1.05 -14.47
C GLU A 20 -22.97 -0.30 -13.95
N ALA A 21 -21.84 -0.30 -13.23
CA ALA A 21 -21.30 -1.52 -12.66
C ALA A 21 -22.21 -2.11 -11.56
N ARG A 22 -22.83 -1.28 -10.70
CA ARG A 22 -23.84 -1.71 -9.73
C ARG A 22 -25.05 -2.31 -10.44
N ALA A 23 -25.59 -1.61 -11.43
CA ALA A 23 -26.74 -2.07 -12.19
C ALA A 23 -26.46 -3.43 -12.88
N HIS A 24 -25.27 -3.59 -13.47
CA HIS A 24 -24.88 -4.87 -14.06
C HIS A 24 -24.81 -6.00 -13.00
N TRP A 25 -24.19 -5.77 -11.82
CA TRP A 25 -24.18 -6.75 -10.75
C TRP A 25 -25.57 -7.23 -10.33
N MET A 26 -26.57 -6.33 -10.37
CA MET A 26 -27.95 -6.67 -10.05
C MET A 26 -28.61 -7.58 -11.10
N THR A 27 -28.09 -7.61 -12.34
CA THR A 27 -28.62 -8.49 -13.39
C THR A 27 -27.96 -9.86 -13.43
N VAL A 28 -26.73 -10.01 -12.88
CA VAL A 28 -25.98 -11.28 -12.86
C VAL A 28 -26.75 -12.35 -12.10
N GLY A 29 -26.96 -13.52 -12.71
CA GLY A 29 -27.81 -14.62 -12.22
C GLY A 29 -27.26 -15.32 -10.97
N LYS A 30 -27.03 -14.58 -9.88
CA LYS A 30 -26.53 -15.07 -8.56
C LYS A 30 -27.30 -14.40 -7.42
N PRO A 31 -27.24 -14.92 -6.19
CA PRO A 31 -27.78 -14.19 -5.04
C PRO A 31 -27.17 -12.79 -4.94
N LEU A 32 -28.00 -11.77 -4.75
CA LEU A 32 -27.56 -10.38 -4.67
C LEU A 32 -26.52 -10.18 -3.57
N PHE A 33 -25.47 -9.39 -3.85
CA PHE A 33 -24.37 -9.05 -2.92
C PHE A 33 -23.56 -10.25 -2.41
N SER A 34 -23.67 -11.43 -3.03
CA SER A 34 -23.08 -12.68 -2.52
C SER A 34 -21.56 -12.78 -2.62
N LEU A 35 -20.91 -11.98 -3.46
CA LEU A 35 -19.45 -11.86 -3.52
C LEU A 35 -18.89 -10.74 -2.61
N GLY A 36 -19.77 -9.98 -1.94
CA GLY A 36 -19.38 -8.99 -0.92
C GLY A 36 -18.36 -7.99 -1.43
N SER A 37 -17.25 -7.82 -0.72
CA SER A 37 -16.23 -6.82 -1.04
C SER A 37 -15.55 -6.99 -2.41
N LEU A 38 -15.70 -8.13 -3.09
CA LEU A 38 -15.23 -8.26 -4.48
C LEU A 38 -16.15 -7.50 -5.44
N GLU A 39 -17.47 -7.45 -5.18
CA GLU A 39 -18.40 -6.64 -5.95
C GLU A 39 -18.09 -5.15 -5.75
N ASP A 40 -17.88 -4.73 -4.49
CA ASP A 40 -17.51 -3.35 -4.15
C ASP A 40 -16.22 -2.93 -4.85
N ALA A 41 -15.22 -3.81 -4.90
CA ALA A 41 -13.95 -3.54 -5.57
C ALA A 41 -14.11 -3.38 -7.09
N VAL A 42 -14.93 -4.22 -7.74
CA VAL A 42 -15.21 -4.08 -9.19
C VAL A 42 -15.92 -2.75 -9.47
N ILE A 43 -16.89 -2.36 -8.64
CA ILE A 43 -17.58 -1.08 -8.75
C ILE A 43 -16.59 0.09 -8.57
N GLN A 44 -15.74 0.03 -7.54
CA GLN A 44 -14.72 1.06 -7.31
C GLN A 44 -13.75 1.18 -8.50
N ILE A 45 -13.31 0.05 -9.06
CA ILE A 45 -12.41 0.02 -10.22
C ILE A 45 -13.11 0.60 -11.46
N ALA A 46 -14.40 0.33 -11.69
CA ALA A 46 -15.17 0.97 -12.75
C ALA A 46 -15.11 2.49 -12.64
N GLY A 47 -15.31 3.04 -11.44
CA GLY A 47 -15.17 4.49 -11.18
C GLY A 47 -13.76 5.02 -11.43
N ILE A 48 -12.72 4.24 -11.07
CA ILE A 48 -11.32 4.59 -11.34
C ILE A 48 -11.05 4.62 -12.84
N LYS A 49 -11.51 3.61 -13.58
CA LYS A 49 -11.29 3.48 -15.05
C LYS A 49 -12.18 4.42 -15.86
N GLY A 50 -13.34 4.85 -15.33
CA GLY A 50 -14.35 5.63 -16.04
C GLY A 50 -15.15 4.80 -17.05
N THR A 51 -15.28 3.51 -16.81
CA THR A 51 -16.07 2.56 -17.62
C THR A 51 -16.42 1.33 -16.79
N SER A 52 -17.59 0.77 -17.00
CA SER A 52 -18.05 -0.49 -16.43
C SER A 52 -17.51 -1.72 -17.15
N ASP A 53 -16.97 -1.57 -18.37
CA ASP A 53 -16.27 -2.64 -19.11
C ASP A 53 -14.76 -2.40 -19.10
N PHE A 54 -14.04 -3.21 -18.30
CA PHE A 54 -12.60 -3.13 -18.15
C PHE A 54 -11.97 -4.52 -17.89
N GLU A 55 -10.65 -4.56 -17.98
CA GLU A 55 -9.82 -5.72 -17.70
C GLU A 55 -8.70 -5.37 -16.71
N LEU A 56 -8.09 -6.39 -16.10
CA LEU A 56 -6.96 -6.27 -15.18
C LEU A 56 -5.86 -7.29 -15.54
N ARG A 57 -5.52 -7.37 -16.83
CA ARG A 57 -4.57 -8.36 -17.35
C ARG A 57 -3.12 -8.01 -17.03
N LYS A 58 -2.77 -6.74 -17.18
CA LYS A 58 -1.40 -6.27 -16.96
C LYS A 58 -1.26 -5.72 -15.55
N ARG A 59 -0.57 -6.48 -14.71
CA ARG A 59 -0.46 -6.27 -13.27
C ARG A 59 0.96 -5.97 -12.87
N GLY A 60 1.18 -5.01 -11.99
CA GLY A 60 2.50 -4.65 -11.52
C GLY A 60 2.60 -4.53 -10.01
N LEU A 61 3.76 -4.83 -9.46
CA LEU A 61 4.12 -4.63 -8.07
C LEU A 61 5.32 -3.68 -7.99
N ILE A 62 5.13 -2.50 -7.39
CA ILE A 62 6.21 -1.54 -7.14
C ILE A 62 6.73 -1.79 -5.72
N ILE A 63 8.03 -2.15 -5.61
CA ILE A 63 8.69 -2.46 -4.34
C ILE A 63 9.68 -1.35 -4.02
N MET A 64 9.39 -0.52 -3.00
CA MET A 64 10.29 0.53 -2.55
C MET A 64 11.33 -0.04 -1.59
N CYS A 65 12.61 0.09 -1.97
CA CYS A 65 13.74 -0.42 -1.21
C CYS A 65 14.51 0.74 -0.55
N ALA A 66 14.58 0.74 0.78
CA ALA A 66 15.33 1.76 1.53
C ALA A 66 15.80 1.25 2.89
N ASP A 67 16.90 1.76 3.40
CA ASP A 67 17.41 1.47 4.73
C ASP A 67 17.02 2.56 5.74
N ASN A 68 16.80 2.15 6.98
CA ASN A 68 16.34 3.00 8.05
C ASN A 68 17.42 3.12 9.15
N GLY A 69 17.91 4.33 9.43
CA GLY A 69 19.00 4.57 10.38
C GLY A 69 18.69 4.17 11.82
N VAL A 70 17.42 4.06 12.18
CA VAL A 70 16.98 3.60 13.51
C VAL A 70 17.46 2.17 13.85
N VAL A 71 17.92 1.40 12.86
CA VAL A 71 18.54 0.08 13.06
C VAL A 71 19.73 0.13 14.01
N GLU A 72 20.44 1.26 14.07
CA GLU A 72 21.55 1.50 15.04
C GLU A 72 21.11 1.31 16.49
N GLU A 73 19.83 1.50 16.81
CA GLU A 73 19.30 1.32 18.15
C GLU A 73 19.08 -0.16 18.51
N GLY A 74 19.40 -1.11 17.62
CA GLY A 74 19.20 -2.54 17.88
C GLY A 74 17.74 -2.93 18.06
N VAL A 75 16.87 -2.37 17.24
CA VAL A 75 15.41 -2.61 17.17
C VAL A 75 15.02 -3.66 16.13
N THR A 76 16.02 -4.32 15.54
CA THR A 76 15.87 -5.39 14.53
C THR A 76 16.78 -6.57 14.87
N GLN A 77 16.54 -7.76 14.28
CA GLN A 77 17.43 -8.91 14.41
C GLN A 77 18.63 -8.86 13.47
N THR A 78 18.48 -8.17 12.33
CA THR A 78 19.47 -8.12 11.25
C THR A 78 19.88 -6.68 10.98
N GLY A 79 21.02 -6.50 10.33
CA GLY A 79 21.51 -5.19 9.89
C GLY A 79 21.04 -4.83 8.47
N GLN A 80 21.30 -3.60 8.06
CA GLN A 80 20.92 -3.02 6.78
C GLN A 80 21.44 -3.79 5.54
N GLY A 81 22.55 -4.55 5.66
CA GLY A 81 23.05 -5.35 4.53
C GLY A 81 22.06 -6.36 3.97
N VAL A 82 21.06 -6.78 4.75
CA VAL A 82 19.99 -7.68 4.30
C VAL A 82 19.08 -6.99 3.26
N THR A 83 18.83 -5.69 3.38
CA THR A 83 18.04 -4.92 2.41
C THR A 83 18.63 -5.06 1.00
N ALA A 84 19.94 -4.84 0.85
CA ALA A 84 20.63 -4.93 -0.43
C ALA A 84 20.59 -6.36 -1.03
N ILE A 85 20.76 -7.38 -0.18
CA ILE A 85 20.70 -8.79 -0.60
C ILE A 85 19.30 -9.14 -1.13
N VAL A 86 18.25 -8.79 -0.40
CA VAL A 86 16.87 -9.10 -0.81
C VAL A 86 16.48 -8.29 -2.04
N ALA A 87 16.90 -7.01 -2.13
CA ALA A 87 16.66 -6.19 -3.31
C ALA A 87 17.29 -6.80 -4.59
N ASP A 88 18.50 -7.36 -4.48
CA ASP A 88 19.13 -8.08 -5.59
C ASP A 88 18.36 -9.38 -5.93
N ASN A 89 17.90 -10.11 -4.92
CA ASN A 89 17.13 -11.34 -5.11
C ASN A 89 15.78 -11.10 -5.82
N PHE A 90 15.15 -9.93 -5.67
CA PHE A 90 13.96 -9.57 -6.46
C PHE A 90 14.26 -9.62 -7.98
N THR A 91 15.46 -9.21 -8.41
CA THR A 91 15.82 -9.21 -9.83
C THR A 91 16.17 -10.59 -10.36
N ARG A 92 16.44 -11.56 -9.47
CA ARG A 92 16.74 -12.94 -9.79
C ARG A 92 15.55 -13.90 -9.67
N GLY A 93 14.40 -13.40 -9.18
CA GLY A 93 13.22 -14.24 -8.98
C GLY A 93 13.30 -15.16 -7.75
N GLU A 94 14.15 -14.84 -6.76
CA GLU A 94 14.51 -15.76 -5.66
C GLU A 94 13.80 -15.45 -4.33
N THR A 95 12.92 -14.45 -4.28
CA THR A 95 12.17 -14.12 -3.05
C THR A 95 10.78 -14.75 -3.04
N SER A 96 10.15 -14.77 -1.86
CA SER A 96 8.78 -15.27 -1.71
C SER A 96 7.81 -14.56 -2.65
N VAL A 97 7.89 -13.23 -2.73
CA VAL A 97 7.00 -12.46 -3.60
C VAL A 97 7.26 -12.73 -5.08
N CYS A 98 8.50 -13.00 -5.49
CA CYS A 98 8.81 -13.35 -6.88
C CYS A 98 8.08 -14.62 -7.32
N ILE A 99 8.15 -15.67 -6.49
CA ILE A 99 7.48 -16.95 -6.76
C ILE A 99 5.96 -16.76 -6.81
N MET A 100 5.39 -16.01 -5.85
CA MET A 100 3.97 -15.71 -5.83
C MET A 100 3.52 -14.85 -7.02
N ALA A 101 4.36 -13.89 -7.42
CA ALA A 101 4.08 -12.99 -8.54
C ALA A 101 4.10 -13.72 -9.91
N GLU A 102 4.98 -14.71 -10.09
CA GLU A 102 4.98 -15.57 -11.26
C GLU A 102 3.63 -16.31 -11.41
N GLU A 103 3.14 -16.93 -10.35
CA GLU A 103 1.83 -17.60 -10.32
C GLU A 103 0.66 -16.62 -10.53
N ALA A 104 0.73 -15.42 -9.94
CA ALA A 104 -0.29 -14.38 -10.08
C ALA A 104 -0.17 -13.54 -11.36
N LYS A 105 0.86 -13.77 -12.19
CA LYS A 105 1.19 -13.01 -13.41
C LYS A 105 1.34 -11.51 -13.13
N VAL A 106 2.20 -11.17 -12.17
CA VAL A 106 2.49 -9.81 -11.71
C VAL A 106 3.94 -9.49 -12.01
N ASP A 107 4.20 -8.41 -12.74
CA ASP A 107 5.56 -7.92 -13.00
C ASP A 107 6.08 -7.14 -11.78
N LEU A 108 7.36 -7.34 -11.42
CA LEU A 108 7.98 -6.70 -10.27
C LEU A 108 8.85 -5.50 -10.68
N PHE A 109 8.77 -4.43 -9.91
CA PHE A 109 9.55 -3.20 -10.08
C PHE A 109 10.25 -2.83 -8.77
N PRO A 110 11.39 -3.47 -8.43
CA PRO A 110 12.20 -3.05 -7.30
C PRO A 110 12.85 -1.69 -7.59
N VAL A 111 12.72 -0.76 -6.64
CA VAL A 111 13.17 0.64 -6.75
C VAL A 111 14.02 0.99 -5.55
N ASP A 112 15.30 1.24 -5.75
CA ASP A 112 16.17 1.81 -4.72
C ASP A 112 15.85 3.29 -4.56
N VAL A 113 15.08 3.61 -3.51
CA VAL A 113 14.76 4.99 -3.13
C VAL A 113 15.68 5.49 -2.01
N GLY A 114 16.39 4.56 -1.35
CA GLY A 114 17.28 4.94 -0.25
C GLY A 114 17.99 3.79 0.43
N MET A 115 18.49 2.79 -0.28
CA MET A 115 19.35 1.76 0.31
C MET A 115 20.71 2.34 0.71
N ALA A 116 21.29 1.89 1.82
CA ALA A 116 22.62 2.30 2.28
C ALA A 116 23.75 1.82 1.36
N THR A 117 23.49 0.79 0.55
CA THR A 117 24.44 0.20 -0.39
C THR A 117 23.85 0.20 -1.80
N ASP A 118 24.66 0.53 -2.80
CA ASP A 118 24.26 0.42 -4.20
C ASP A 118 24.19 -1.06 -4.62
N VAL A 119 23.09 -1.42 -5.26
CA VAL A 119 22.86 -2.74 -5.88
C VAL A 119 22.75 -2.53 -7.40
N PRO A 120 23.75 -2.91 -8.21
CA PRO A 120 23.81 -2.60 -9.65
C PRO A 120 22.57 -3.04 -10.45
N SER A 121 21.93 -4.13 -10.04
CA SER A 121 20.71 -4.66 -10.67
C SER A 121 19.47 -3.78 -10.39
N VAL A 122 19.43 -3.06 -9.27
CA VAL A 122 18.26 -2.28 -8.79
C VAL A 122 18.55 -0.78 -8.80
N THR A 123 19.73 -0.36 -8.29
CA THR A 123 20.04 1.05 -8.04
C THR A 123 20.09 1.83 -9.34
N LYS A 124 19.25 2.86 -9.42
CA LYS A 124 19.29 3.89 -10.48
C LYS A 124 19.42 5.23 -9.80
N LYS A 125 20.52 5.93 -10.00
CA LYS A 125 20.85 7.21 -9.34
C LYS A 125 19.72 8.24 -9.35
N LYS A 126 18.89 8.24 -10.39
CA LYS A 126 17.76 9.17 -10.52
C LYS A 126 16.57 8.88 -9.60
N TYR A 127 16.58 7.76 -8.89
CA TYR A 127 15.53 7.37 -7.94
C TYR A 127 16.03 7.28 -6.51
N LYS A 128 17.34 7.23 -6.33
CA LYS A 128 17.96 7.17 -5.02
C LYS A 128 18.07 8.57 -4.42
N VAL A 129 17.31 8.80 -3.36
CA VAL A 129 17.26 10.09 -2.65
C VAL A 129 18.43 10.22 -1.67
N MET A 130 18.65 9.20 -0.84
CA MET A 130 19.71 9.15 0.16
C MET A 130 20.33 7.74 0.24
N TYR A 131 21.40 7.60 1.02
CA TYR A 131 21.99 6.30 1.39
C TYR A 131 21.52 5.84 2.77
N GLY A 132 20.22 5.54 2.90
CA GLY A 132 19.53 5.29 4.16
C GLY A 132 19.10 6.57 4.86
N THR A 133 18.07 6.50 5.71
CA THR A 133 17.68 7.64 6.55
C THR A 133 18.66 7.85 7.69
N HIS A 134 18.65 9.03 8.29
CA HIS A 134 19.27 9.24 9.59
C HIS A 134 18.53 8.45 10.68
N ASN A 135 19.19 8.29 11.84
CA ASN A 135 18.59 7.65 12.99
C ASN A 135 17.62 8.59 13.71
N PHE A 136 16.33 8.39 13.54
CA PHE A 136 15.32 9.25 14.13
C PHE A 136 15.33 9.23 15.67
N ALA A 137 16.03 8.26 16.29
CA ALA A 137 16.31 8.30 17.73
C ALA A 137 17.32 9.39 18.12
N LYS A 138 18.00 10.06 17.19
CA LYS A 138 19.00 11.09 17.43
C LYS A 138 18.64 12.42 16.77
N GLU A 139 18.22 12.39 15.53
CA GLU A 139 17.87 13.53 14.70
C GLU A 139 16.70 13.21 13.76
N ALA A 140 16.21 14.13 12.94
CA ALA A 140 15.16 13.86 11.96
C ALA A 140 15.64 12.79 10.97
N ALA A 141 14.73 11.87 10.58
CA ALA A 141 15.05 10.78 9.67
C ALA A 141 15.55 11.27 8.30
N MET A 142 14.98 12.38 7.81
CA MET A 142 15.31 13.03 6.56
C MET A 142 14.83 14.48 6.60
N THR A 143 15.24 15.28 5.63
CA THR A 143 14.66 16.61 5.43
C THR A 143 13.26 16.51 4.79
N ARG A 144 12.48 17.59 4.85
CA ARG A 144 11.19 17.66 4.17
C ARG A 144 11.33 17.50 2.66
N GLU A 145 12.38 18.09 2.09
CA GLU A 145 12.70 18.03 0.67
C GLU A 145 12.99 16.61 0.23
N GLU A 146 13.77 15.85 1.00
CA GLU A 146 14.06 14.44 0.74
C GLU A 146 12.81 13.57 0.83
N ALA A 147 11.93 13.82 1.80
CA ALA A 147 10.63 13.14 1.89
C ALA A 147 9.77 13.39 0.64
N VAL A 148 9.70 14.65 0.18
CA VAL A 148 8.98 15.03 -1.05
C VAL A 148 9.62 14.40 -2.28
N GLU A 149 10.95 14.35 -2.38
CA GLU A 149 11.65 13.71 -3.49
C GLU A 149 11.34 12.20 -3.55
N ALA A 150 11.31 11.51 -2.42
CA ALA A 150 10.93 10.10 -2.37
C ALA A 150 9.47 9.87 -2.80
N ILE A 151 8.54 10.76 -2.41
CA ILE A 151 7.15 10.75 -2.88
C ILE A 151 7.11 10.90 -4.40
N GLU A 152 7.86 11.86 -4.96
CA GLU A 152 7.90 12.08 -6.42
C GLU A 152 8.48 10.87 -7.17
N VAL A 153 9.42 10.12 -6.59
CA VAL A 153 9.90 8.85 -7.16
C VAL A 153 8.75 7.86 -7.29
N GLY A 154 7.91 7.71 -6.26
CA GLY A 154 6.72 6.85 -6.29
C GLY A 154 5.76 7.24 -7.40
N ILE A 155 5.42 8.53 -7.50
CA ILE A 155 4.56 9.08 -8.57
C ILE A 155 5.15 8.80 -9.97
N GLN A 156 6.47 8.99 -10.14
CA GLN A 156 7.15 8.71 -11.40
C GLN A 156 7.11 7.24 -11.80
N MET A 157 7.20 6.33 -10.83
CA MET A 157 7.09 4.89 -11.11
C MET A 157 5.70 4.52 -11.60
N VAL A 158 4.65 5.06 -10.97
CA VAL A 158 3.27 4.84 -11.45
C VAL A 158 3.07 5.42 -12.83
N LYS A 159 3.61 6.62 -13.12
CA LYS A 159 3.57 7.21 -14.47
C LYS A 159 4.14 6.25 -15.52
N LYS A 160 5.29 5.64 -15.25
CA LYS A 160 5.91 4.67 -16.17
C LYS A 160 5.06 3.42 -16.36
N CYS A 161 4.46 2.91 -15.28
CA CYS A 161 3.55 1.79 -15.37
C CYS A 161 2.30 2.16 -16.21
N ALA A 162 1.75 3.36 -16.03
CA ALA A 162 0.64 3.86 -16.82
C ALA A 162 0.99 3.93 -18.32
N GLU A 163 2.13 4.53 -18.65
CA GLU A 163 2.64 4.64 -20.03
C GLU A 163 2.93 3.26 -20.66
N ALA A 164 3.28 2.27 -19.83
CA ALA A 164 3.48 0.90 -20.25
C ALA A 164 2.19 0.06 -20.29
N GLY A 165 1.02 0.65 -19.96
CA GLY A 165 -0.29 0.02 -20.03
C GLY A 165 -0.61 -0.93 -18.88
N TYR A 166 -0.03 -0.73 -17.68
CA TYR A 166 -0.44 -1.46 -16.48
C TYR A 166 -1.82 -1.01 -16.04
N GLU A 167 -2.68 -1.97 -15.70
CA GLU A 167 -4.09 -1.75 -15.43
C GLU A 167 -4.41 -1.73 -13.94
N ILE A 168 -3.58 -2.38 -13.14
CA ILE A 168 -3.64 -2.43 -11.68
C ILE A 168 -2.22 -2.53 -11.12
N LEU A 169 -1.96 -1.86 -10.01
CA LEU A 169 -0.69 -1.91 -9.31
C LEU A 169 -0.88 -2.40 -7.87
N ALA A 170 0.18 -2.95 -7.32
CA ALA A 170 0.34 -3.25 -5.91
C ALA A 170 1.56 -2.52 -5.35
N THR A 171 1.60 -2.39 -4.05
CA THR A 171 2.73 -1.88 -3.29
C THR A 171 3.45 -2.99 -2.56
N GLY A 172 4.76 -2.93 -2.55
CA GLY A 172 5.65 -3.77 -1.75
C GLY A 172 6.80 -2.94 -1.20
N GLU A 173 7.52 -3.45 -0.26
CA GLU A 173 8.64 -2.75 0.37
C GLU A 173 9.76 -3.72 0.74
N MET A 174 10.96 -3.19 0.86
CA MET A 174 12.09 -3.85 1.48
C MET A 174 12.96 -2.83 2.20
N GLY A 175 13.02 -2.93 3.52
CA GLY A 175 13.81 -2.01 4.32
C GLY A 175 13.97 -2.48 5.76
N ILE A 176 15.17 -2.93 6.14
CA ILE A 176 15.39 -3.33 7.53
C ILE A 176 15.16 -2.12 8.45
N GLY A 177 14.31 -2.31 9.46
CA GLY A 177 13.91 -1.27 10.41
C GLY A 177 12.58 -0.57 10.07
N ASN A 178 11.99 -0.79 8.90
CA ASN A 178 10.79 -0.08 8.45
C ASN A 178 9.52 -0.38 9.27
N THR A 179 9.42 -1.52 9.95
CA THR A 179 8.34 -1.74 10.93
C THR A 179 8.45 -0.80 12.13
N THR A 180 9.65 -0.28 12.44
CA THR A 180 9.87 0.70 13.51
C THR A 180 9.43 2.09 13.06
N THR A 181 9.86 2.52 11.88
CA THR A 181 9.44 3.80 11.28
C THR A 181 7.94 3.81 11.02
N SER A 182 7.36 2.71 10.51
CA SER A 182 5.91 2.59 10.32
C SER A 182 5.13 2.70 11.62
N SER A 183 5.60 2.05 12.70
CA SER A 183 4.96 2.17 14.01
C SER A 183 5.03 3.60 14.55
N ALA A 184 6.14 4.30 14.35
CA ALA A 184 6.29 5.71 14.74
C ALA A 184 5.32 6.62 13.96
N VAL A 185 5.30 6.52 12.62
CA VAL A 185 4.41 7.29 11.76
C VAL A 185 2.94 7.04 12.12
N ALA A 186 2.54 5.78 12.24
CA ALA A 186 1.16 5.41 12.57
C ALA A 186 0.75 5.90 13.96
N SER A 187 1.65 5.83 14.97
CA SER A 187 1.37 6.36 16.32
C SER A 187 1.05 7.84 16.29
N VAL A 188 1.82 8.62 15.53
CA VAL A 188 1.60 10.07 15.42
C VAL A 188 0.33 10.40 14.66
N LEU A 189 0.15 9.83 13.46
CA LEU A 189 -0.99 10.15 12.59
C LEU A 189 -2.34 9.74 13.19
N LEU A 190 -2.37 8.65 13.98
CA LEU A 190 -3.59 8.19 14.65
C LEU A 190 -3.73 8.71 16.09
N GLY A 191 -2.67 9.33 16.64
CA GLY A 191 -2.66 9.79 18.04
C GLY A 191 -2.69 8.63 19.04
N GLU A 192 -2.09 7.50 18.71
CA GLU A 192 -2.10 6.26 19.50
C GLU A 192 -0.76 6.04 20.23
N ASP A 193 -0.82 5.40 21.40
CA ASP A 193 0.41 5.02 22.13
C ASP A 193 1.27 4.07 21.27
N PRO A 194 2.58 4.32 21.12
CA PRO A 194 3.50 3.43 20.41
C PRO A 194 3.41 1.96 20.85
N LYS A 195 3.05 1.68 22.10
CA LYS A 195 2.85 0.32 22.60
C LYS A 195 1.75 -0.44 21.89
N VAL A 196 0.70 0.27 21.44
CA VAL A 196 -0.43 -0.32 20.72
C VAL A 196 -0.08 -0.52 19.25
N MET A 197 0.75 0.37 18.70
CA MET A 197 1.07 0.41 17.27
C MET A 197 2.32 -0.40 16.89
N THR A 198 3.05 -0.97 17.87
CA THR A 198 4.33 -1.61 17.61
C THR A 198 4.27 -3.12 17.78
N GLY A 199 4.61 -3.83 16.71
CA GLY A 199 4.79 -5.28 16.67
C GLY A 199 6.26 -5.70 16.74
N LYS A 200 6.45 -7.03 16.72
CA LYS A 200 7.78 -7.65 16.76
C LYS A 200 8.54 -7.55 15.43
N GLY A 201 7.86 -7.16 14.35
CA GLY A 201 8.43 -7.24 13.01
C GLY A 201 8.95 -8.64 12.70
N ALA A 202 10.13 -8.73 12.11
CA ALA A 202 10.76 -10.01 11.73
C ALA A 202 11.20 -10.89 12.94
N GLY A 203 10.62 -10.69 14.14
CA GLY A 203 10.77 -11.63 15.27
C GLY A 203 11.63 -11.15 16.43
N LEU A 204 11.36 -10.01 17.00
CA LEU A 204 12.03 -9.54 18.23
C LEU A 204 11.65 -10.34 19.46
N THR A 205 12.61 -10.43 20.43
CA THR A 205 12.33 -10.89 21.80
C THR A 205 11.40 -9.92 22.53
N LYS A 206 10.78 -10.32 23.64
CA LYS A 206 9.99 -9.41 24.49
C LYS A 206 10.79 -8.17 24.92
N LYS A 207 12.07 -8.34 25.28
CA LYS A 207 12.96 -7.23 25.65
C LYS A 207 13.26 -6.31 24.45
N GLY A 208 13.49 -6.90 23.27
CA GLY A 208 13.69 -6.15 22.02
C GLY A 208 12.45 -5.32 21.65
N LEU A 209 11.24 -5.89 21.77
CA LEU A 209 10.00 -5.16 21.54
C LEU A 209 9.83 -3.99 22.53
N GLN A 210 10.11 -4.18 23.82
CA GLN A 210 10.08 -3.09 24.80
C GLN A 210 11.05 -1.96 24.44
N LYS A 211 12.27 -2.31 24.03
CA LYS A 211 13.26 -1.33 23.55
C LYS A 211 12.76 -0.56 22.34
N LYS A 212 12.19 -1.27 21.35
CA LYS A 212 11.62 -0.67 20.14
C LYS A 212 10.53 0.33 20.48
N ILE A 213 9.59 -0.03 21.36
CA ILE A 213 8.51 0.86 21.83
C ILE A 213 9.10 2.10 22.53
N GLN A 214 10.11 1.93 23.38
CA GLN A 214 10.75 3.04 24.09
C GLN A 214 11.46 4.00 23.12
N VAL A 215 12.22 3.48 22.15
CA VAL A 215 12.91 4.28 21.12
C VAL A 215 11.88 5.13 20.33
N ILE A 216 10.76 4.54 19.92
CA ILE A 216 9.71 5.28 19.22
C ILE A 216 9.12 6.39 20.10
N ARG A 217 8.77 6.07 21.36
CA ARG A 217 8.18 7.04 22.29
C ARG A 217 9.09 8.23 22.54
N GLU A 218 10.34 7.98 22.88
CA GLU A 218 11.34 9.02 23.14
C GLU A 218 11.61 9.89 21.91
N ALA A 219 11.62 9.28 20.72
CA ALA A 219 11.82 10.01 19.48
C ALA A 219 10.63 10.91 19.15
N VAL A 220 9.39 10.41 19.28
CA VAL A 220 8.16 11.19 19.04
C VAL A 220 8.06 12.35 20.05
N GLU A 221 8.36 12.11 21.32
CA GLU A 221 8.38 13.15 22.37
C GLU A 221 9.45 14.22 22.10
N ARG A 222 10.63 13.85 21.59
CA ARG A 222 11.70 14.80 21.29
C ARG A 222 11.45 15.57 20.01
N MET A 223 11.04 14.89 18.92
CA MET A 223 10.90 15.48 17.60
C MET A 223 9.61 16.28 17.44
N GLN A 224 8.60 16.02 18.27
CA GLN A 224 7.31 16.70 18.22
C GLN A 224 6.76 16.80 16.78
N PRO A 225 6.58 15.67 16.07
CA PRO A 225 6.04 15.72 14.71
C PRO A 225 4.61 16.26 14.73
N ASP A 226 4.30 17.15 13.78
CA ASP A 226 2.95 17.70 13.62
C ASP A 226 2.04 16.67 12.96
N LYS A 227 1.13 16.09 13.74
CA LYS A 227 0.17 15.08 13.26
C LYS A 227 -0.77 15.56 12.14
N THR A 228 -0.85 16.87 11.92
CA THR A 228 -1.68 17.48 10.85
C THR A 228 -0.89 17.67 9.55
N ASP A 229 0.43 17.52 9.58
CA ASP A 229 1.33 17.59 8.44
C ASP A 229 2.04 16.23 8.24
N ALA A 230 1.49 15.41 7.35
CA ALA A 230 2.01 14.07 7.11
C ALA A 230 3.45 14.07 6.55
N ILE A 231 3.89 15.13 5.86
CA ILE A 231 5.26 15.26 5.39
C ILE A 231 6.20 15.58 6.55
N ASP A 232 5.78 16.40 7.52
CA ASP A 232 6.55 16.63 8.74
C ASP A 232 6.73 15.34 9.54
N VAL A 233 5.67 14.54 9.65
CA VAL A 233 5.74 13.22 10.31
C VAL A 233 6.73 12.31 9.59
N LEU A 234 6.66 12.22 8.26
CA LEU A 234 7.60 11.41 7.46
C LEU A 234 9.04 11.88 7.65
N SER A 235 9.30 13.18 7.57
CA SER A 235 10.66 13.72 7.67
C SER A 235 11.27 13.46 9.03
N LYS A 236 10.49 13.53 10.11
CA LYS A 236 10.99 13.37 11.48
C LYS A 236 11.18 11.92 11.91
N VAL A 237 10.19 11.05 11.64
CA VAL A 237 10.15 9.68 12.17
C VAL A 237 9.85 8.60 11.14
N GLY A 238 9.80 8.96 9.84
CA GLY A 238 9.45 8.06 8.76
C GLY A 238 10.63 7.33 8.13
N GLY A 239 10.38 6.81 6.92
CA GLY A 239 11.33 6.11 6.06
C GLY A 239 11.11 6.50 4.60
N LEU A 240 12.16 6.39 3.78
CA LEU A 240 12.11 6.70 2.34
C LEU A 240 11.22 5.71 1.59
N ASP A 241 11.17 4.45 2.01
CA ASP A 241 10.27 3.42 1.49
C ASP A 241 8.79 3.81 1.73
N ILE A 242 8.44 4.25 2.94
CA ILE A 242 7.08 4.73 3.27
C ILE A 242 6.73 5.96 2.42
N ALA A 243 7.65 6.91 2.29
CA ALA A 243 7.46 8.10 1.47
C ALA A 243 7.28 7.75 -0.01
N GLY A 244 8.13 6.87 -0.55
CA GLY A 244 8.01 6.37 -1.92
C GLY A 244 6.68 5.65 -2.16
N LEU A 245 6.24 4.79 -1.23
CA LEU A 245 4.95 4.11 -1.32
C LEU A 245 3.76 5.09 -1.24
N ALA A 246 3.84 6.13 -0.39
CA ALA A 246 2.82 7.19 -0.38
C ALA A 246 2.72 7.86 -1.76
N GLY A 247 3.86 8.06 -2.42
CA GLY A 247 3.93 8.53 -3.80
C GLY A 247 3.29 7.56 -4.80
N VAL A 248 3.40 6.23 -4.59
CA VAL A 248 2.71 5.24 -5.45
C VAL A 248 1.20 5.40 -5.34
N TYR A 249 0.64 5.59 -4.15
CA TYR A 249 -0.79 5.81 -3.97
C TYR A 249 -1.28 7.11 -4.61
N LEU A 250 -0.54 8.21 -4.42
CA LEU A 250 -0.83 9.48 -5.09
C LEU A 250 -0.74 9.33 -6.63
N GLY A 251 0.28 8.64 -7.12
CA GLY A 251 0.44 8.33 -8.54
C GLY A 251 -0.74 7.52 -9.08
N GLY A 252 -1.24 6.53 -8.34
CA GLY A 252 -2.43 5.76 -8.68
C GLY A 252 -3.64 6.66 -8.94
N ALA A 253 -3.86 7.63 -8.04
CA ALA A 253 -4.93 8.60 -8.17
C ALA A 253 -4.73 9.56 -9.37
N ILE A 254 -3.50 10.07 -9.55
CA ILE A 254 -3.17 10.99 -10.65
C ILE A 254 -3.34 10.33 -12.03
N TYR A 255 -2.91 9.06 -12.16
CA TYR A 255 -2.94 8.32 -13.44
C TYR A 255 -4.12 7.36 -13.58
N ARG A 256 -5.07 7.39 -12.64
CA ARG A 256 -6.29 6.58 -12.65
C ARG A 256 -6.01 5.08 -12.75
N ILE A 257 -5.07 4.61 -11.93
CA ILE A 257 -4.73 3.19 -11.78
C ILE A 257 -5.07 2.76 -10.36
N PRO A 258 -5.87 1.70 -10.16
CA PRO A 258 -6.13 1.16 -8.82
C PRO A 258 -4.84 0.59 -8.22
N VAL A 259 -4.59 0.90 -6.94
CA VAL A 259 -3.41 0.46 -6.20
C VAL A 259 -3.82 -0.35 -4.98
N LEU A 260 -3.33 -1.60 -4.89
CA LEU A 260 -3.56 -2.47 -3.74
C LEU A 260 -2.57 -2.18 -2.62
N ILE A 261 -3.10 -2.05 -1.40
CA ILE A 261 -2.31 -2.10 -0.17
C ILE A 261 -1.77 -3.52 0.00
N ASP A 262 -0.52 -3.68 0.43
CA ASP A 262 0.01 -4.95 0.91
C ASP A 262 -0.31 -5.13 2.40
N GLY A 263 0.70 -5.13 3.26
CA GLY A 263 0.58 -5.33 4.70
C GLY A 263 0.62 -4.03 5.50
N PHE A 264 1.15 -4.13 6.73
CA PHE A 264 1.20 -3.05 7.71
C PHE A 264 1.92 -1.79 7.20
N ILE A 265 3.15 -1.94 6.69
CA ILE A 265 3.99 -0.82 6.23
C ILE A 265 3.32 -0.09 5.06
N SER A 266 2.83 -0.85 4.11
CA SER A 266 2.10 -0.36 2.95
C SER A 266 0.80 0.36 3.35
N ALA A 267 0.06 -0.14 4.35
CA ALA A 267 -1.13 0.52 4.89
C ALA A 267 -0.78 1.85 5.59
N VAL A 268 0.37 1.92 6.29
CA VAL A 268 0.87 3.18 6.86
C VAL A 268 1.18 4.19 5.76
N ALA A 269 1.82 3.78 4.68
CA ALA A 269 2.08 4.65 3.52
C ALA A 269 0.77 5.13 2.85
N ALA A 270 -0.24 4.26 2.76
CA ALA A 270 -1.58 4.65 2.29
C ALA A 270 -2.23 5.69 3.21
N LEU A 271 -2.11 5.51 4.54
CA LEU A 271 -2.59 6.49 5.51
C LEU A 271 -1.89 7.84 5.34
N VAL A 272 -0.57 7.85 5.14
CA VAL A 272 0.20 9.07 4.85
C VAL A 272 -0.34 9.75 3.59
N ALA A 273 -0.52 9.01 2.49
CA ALA A 273 -1.05 9.56 1.24
C ALA A 273 -2.45 10.18 1.42
N VAL A 274 -3.35 9.50 2.12
CA VAL A 274 -4.71 9.98 2.39
C VAL A 274 -4.70 11.20 3.34
N ARG A 275 -3.77 11.28 4.29
CA ARG A 275 -3.61 12.46 5.15
C ARG A 275 -3.09 13.67 4.38
N MET A 276 -2.21 13.48 3.39
CA MET A 276 -1.76 14.54 2.50
C MET A 276 -2.85 14.98 1.51
N VAL A 277 -3.50 14.02 0.87
CA VAL A 277 -4.49 14.26 -0.20
C VAL A 277 -5.64 13.26 -0.08
N PRO A 278 -6.70 13.59 0.67
CA PRO A 278 -7.83 12.69 0.94
C PRO A 278 -8.47 12.09 -0.33
N GLU A 279 -8.47 12.84 -1.42
CA GLU A 279 -9.05 12.42 -2.69
C GLU A 279 -8.41 11.14 -3.28
N CYS A 280 -7.19 10.78 -2.85
CA CYS A 280 -6.55 9.55 -3.31
C CYS A 280 -7.17 8.28 -2.73
N ALA A 281 -7.93 8.36 -1.62
CA ALA A 281 -8.52 7.21 -0.94
C ALA A 281 -9.42 6.36 -1.87
N GLY A 282 -10.09 6.99 -2.84
CA GLY A 282 -10.92 6.32 -3.84
C GLY A 282 -10.15 5.42 -4.80
N TYR A 283 -8.84 5.60 -4.92
CA TYR A 283 -7.96 4.83 -5.82
C TYR A 283 -7.22 3.67 -5.13
N ILE A 284 -7.39 3.57 -3.82
CA ILE A 284 -6.72 2.58 -2.97
C ILE A 284 -7.66 1.42 -2.68
N LEU A 285 -7.19 0.20 -2.94
CA LEU A 285 -7.89 -1.05 -2.65
C LEU A 285 -7.18 -1.80 -1.52
N PRO A 286 -7.91 -2.47 -0.62
CA PRO A 286 -7.31 -3.35 0.36
C PRO A 286 -6.84 -4.66 -0.28
N SER A 287 -6.00 -5.40 0.43
CA SER A 287 -5.68 -6.79 0.08
C SER A 287 -5.92 -7.73 1.26
N HIS A 288 -5.02 -7.78 2.22
CA HIS A 288 -5.11 -8.65 3.38
C HIS A 288 -5.00 -7.89 4.71
N LEU A 289 -5.48 -8.53 5.76
CA LEU A 289 -5.19 -8.12 7.13
C LEU A 289 -3.84 -8.73 7.54
N SER A 290 -2.81 -7.90 7.68
CA SER A 290 -1.53 -8.33 8.21
C SER A 290 -1.66 -8.69 9.71
N ASP A 291 -0.86 -9.66 10.16
CA ASP A 291 -0.80 -10.09 11.57
C ASP A 291 -0.05 -9.10 12.50
N GLU A 292 0.42 -7.98 11.96
CA GLU A 292 0.99 -6.89 12.77
C GLU A 292 -0.11 -6.18 13.59
N PRO A 293 0.14 -5.86 14.87
CA PRO A 293 -0.89 -5.40 15.81
C PRO A 293 -1.70 -4.18 15.36
N ALA A 294 -1.06 -3.24 14.69
CA ALA A 294 -1.69 -2.00 14.25
C ALA A 294 -2.52 -2.13 12.97
N SER A 295 -2.39 -3.23 12.23
CA SER A 295 -2.95 -3.37 10.87
C SER A 295 -4.44 -3.11 10.81
N ARG A 296 -5.23 -3.67 11.75
CA ARG A 296 -6.68 -3.43 11.82
C ARG A 296 -7.01 -1.95 12.01
N LYS A 297 -6.36 -1.29 12.98
CA LYS A 297 -6.61 0.12 13.27
C LYS A 297 -6.32 1.03 12.06
N ILE A 298 -5.28 0.71 11.29
CA ILE A 298 -4.91 1.50 10.11
C ILE A 298 -5.93 1.27 8.99
N LEU A 299 -6.33 0.02 8.73
CA LEU A 299 -7.35 -0.27 7.73
C LEU A 299 -8.71 0.36 8.11
N ASP A 300 -9.08 0.33 9.39
CA ASP A 300 -10.30 0.99 9.89
C ASP A 300 -10.22 2.52 9.69
N ALA A 301 -9.06 3.14 9.96
CA ALA A 301 -8.83 4.57 9.72
C ALA A 301 -8.84 4.95 8.23
N LEU A 302 -8.56 4.00 7.34
CA LEU A 302 -8.67 4.11 5.88
C LEU A 302 -10.05 3.71 5.35
N GLU A 303 -10.95 3.24 6.21
CA GLU A 303 -12.28 2.71 5.84
C GLU A 303 -12.17 1.54 4.83
N LYS A 304 -11.15 0.67 5.00
CA LYS A 304 -10.88 -0.46 4.11
C LYS A 304 -11.13 -1.80 4.79
N LYS A 305 -11.90 -2.67 4.10
CA LYS A 305 -12.18 -4.05 4.54
C LYS A 305 -11.28 -5.01 3.75
N PRO A 306 -10.34 -5.74 4.40
CA PRO A 306 -9.43 -6.63 3.69
C PRO A 306 -10.16 -7.81 3.04
N PHE A 307 -9.70 -8.25 1.88
CA PHE A 307 -10.23 -9.44 1.18
C PHE A 307 -9.79 -10.75 1.82
N LEU A 308 -8.56 -10.77 2.37
CA LEU A 308 -7.92 -11.95 2.91
C LEU A 308 -7.56 -11.78 4.40
N THR A 309 -7.72 -12.87 5.16
CA THR A 309 -7.28 -12.96 6.56
C THR A 309 -6.56 -14.29 6.74
N CYS A 310 -5.28 -14.33 6.39
CA CYS A 310 -4.45 -15.55 6.37
C CYS A 310 -3.32 -15.52 7.42
N GLY A 311 -3.28 -14.54 8.33
CA GLY A 311 -2.21 -14.38 9.30
C GLY A 311 -0.83 -14.08 8.68
N MET A 312 -0.81 -13.48 7.49
CA MET A 312 0.44 -13.12 6.79
C MET A 312 1.07 -11.88 7.41
N CYS A 313 2.40 -11.87 7.51
CA CYS A 313 3.20 -10.73 8.01
C CYS A 313 4.61 -10.69 7.38
N LEU A 314 4.75 -11.17 6.14
CA LEU A 314 6.05 -11.23 5.47
C LEU A 314 6.47 -9.86 4.91
N GLY A 315 5.56 -9.11 4.27
CA GLY A 315 5.88 -7.92 3.49
C GLY A 315 6.20 -8.23 2.03
N GLU A 316 7.07 -7.47 1.42
CA GLU A 316 7.53 -7.57 0.03
C GLU A 316 6.41 -7.35 -1.03
N GLY A 317 5.16 -7.17 -0.64
CA GLY A 317 3.98 -7.13 -1.52
C GLY A 317 3.22 -8.46 -1.60
N THR A 318 3.57 -9.45 -0.77
CA THR A 318 3.00 -10.82 -0.84
C THR A 318 1.50 -10.86 -0.65
N GLY A 319 0.94 -10.05 0.27
CA GLY A 319 -0.50 -10.00 0.52
C GLY A 319 -1.27 -9.38 -0.64
N ALA A 320 -0.71 -8.34 -1.25
CA ALA A 320 -1.31 -7.70 -2.42
C ALA A 320 -1.28 -8.62 -3.65
N VAL A 321 -0.16 -9.30 -3.89
CA VAL A 321 -0.03 -10.29 -4.96
C VAL A 321 -1.01 -11.45 -4.78
N ALA A 322 -1.19 -11.95 -3.53
CA ALA A 322 -2.17 -13.00 -3.24
C ALA A 322 -3.63 -12.57 -3.49
N ALA A 323 -3.95 -11.28 -3.32
CA ALA A 323 -5.29 -10.75 -3.53
C ALA A 323 -5.63 -10.52 -5.02
N MET A 324 -4.65 -10.29 -5.90
CA MET A 324 -4.89 -10.01 -7.32
C MET A 324 -5.65 -11.12 -8.06
N PRO A 325 -5.29 -12.41 -7.94
CA PRO A 325 -6.06 -13.49 -8.55
C PRO A 325 -7.51 -13.57 -8.03
N LEU A 326 -7.72 -13.30 -6.74
CA LEU A 326 -9.06 -13.30 -6.15
C LEU A 326 -9.92 -12.18 -6.74
N LEU A 327 -9.36 -10.98 -6.88
CA LEU A 327 -10.02 -9.85 -7.52
C LEU A 327 -10.35 -10.14 -8.99
N GLU A 328 -9.43 -10.78 -9.71
CA GLU A 328 -9.66 -11.24 -11.09
C GLU A 328 -10.80 -12.25 -11.16
N MET A 329 -10.90 -13.20 -10.22
CA MET A 329 -12.02 -14.16 -10.18
C MET A 329 -13.35 -13.41 -10.04
N GLY A 330 -13.43 -12.40 -9.16
CA GLY A 330 -14.62 -11.56 -9.03
C GLY A 330 -14.97 -10.83 -10.32
N LEU A 331 -13.98 -10.22 -10.98
CA LEU A 331 -14.16 -9.55 -12.26
C LEU A 331 -14.59 -10.52 -13.38
N GLN A 332 -14.08 -11.75 -13.41
CA GLN A 332 -14.50 -12.74 -14.40
C GLN A 332 -15.96 -13.21 -14.19
N VAL A 333 -16.44 -13.31 -12.93
CA VAL A 333 -17.85 -13.54 -12.66
C VAL A 333 -18.68 -12.36 -13.17
N TYR A 334 -18.29 -11.12 -12.87
CA TYR A 334 -18.93 -9.89 -13.38
C TYR A 334 -19.09 -9.91 -14.90
N ARG A 335 -18.05 -10.30 -15.64
CA ARG A 335 -17.99 -10.20 -17.10
C ARG A 335 -18.59 -11.38 -17.85
N LYS A 336 -18.64 -12.57 -17.26
CA LYS A 336 -18.93 -13.81 -18.00
C LYS A 336 -20.16 -14.57 -17.51
N MET A 337 -20.62 -14.31 -16.31
CA MET A 337 -21.78 -15.02 -15.79
C MET A 337 -23.06 -14.52 -16.49
N GLY A 338 -23.93 -15.44 -16.88
CA GLY A 338 -25.22 -15.11 -17.47
C GLY A 338 -26.10 -14.32 -16.50
N THR A 339 -26.98 -13.49 -17.07
CA THR A 339 -27.97 -12.74 -16.31
C THR A 339 -29.12 -13.63 -15.85
N PHE A 340 -29.98 -13.12 -14.97
CA PHE A 340 -31.23 -13.82 -14.59
C PHE A 340 -32.08 -14.16 -15.81
N ASP A 341 -32.15 -13.24 -16.80
CA ASP A 341 -32.87 -13.46 -18.06
C ASP A 341 -32.26 -14.61 -18.88
N ASP A 342 -30.92 -14.68 -18.97
CA ASP A 342 -30.21 -15.72 -19.71
C ASP A 342 -30.47 -17.13 -19.17
N ILE A 343 -30.68 -17.23 -17.85
CA ILE A 343 -30.94 -18.50 -17.18
C ILE A 343 -32.44 -18.76 -16.90
N HIS A 344 -33.32 -17.88 -17.39
CA HIS A 344 -34.76 -17.95 -17.22
C HIS A 344 -35.24 -18.03 -15.77
N VAL A 345 -34.60 -17.27 -14.89
CA VAL A 345 -34.94 -17.13 -13.46
C VAL A 345 -35.42 -15.71 -13.24
N GLU A 346 -36.47 -15.52 -12.47
CA GLU A 346 -36.95 -14.20 -12.07
C GLU A 346 -35.86 -13.46 -11.28
N GLN A 347 -35.64 -12.19 -11.63
CA GLN A 347 -34.62 -11.36 -10.96
C GLN A 347 -34.99 -11.18 -9.49
N TYR A 348 -33.97 -11.32 -8.62
CA TYR A 348 -34.18 -11.14 -7.18
C TYR A 348 -34.36 -9.66 -6.85
N GLU A 349 -35.29 -9.40 -5.94
CA GLU A 349 -35.49 -8.09 -5.34
C GLU A 349 -34.61 -7.89 -4.12
N VAL A 350 -34.21 -6.65 -3.85
CA VAL A 350 -33.54 -6.28 -2.60
C VAL A 350 -34.58 -6.30 -1.50
N LEU A 351 -34.48 -7.24 -0.57
CA LEU A 351 -35.36 -7.34 0.60
C LEU A 351 -34.80 -6.49 1.73
N ASP A 352 -35.70 -5.92 2.54
CA ASP A 352 -35.38 -5.07 3.71
C ASP A 352 -34.19 -5.60 4.54
N GLY A 353 -33.20 -4.73 4.82
CA GLY A 353 -32.01 -5.01 5.65
C GLY A 353 -30.75 -5.50 4.92
N LYS A 354 -30.72 -5.53 3.57
CA LYS A 354 -29.50 -5.84 2.80
C LYS A 354 -28.85 -4.61 2.14
N ASP A 355 -29.46 -3.43 2.21
CA ASP A 355 -28.94 -2.18 1.63
C ASP A 355 -27.89 -1.47 2.50
N GLU A 356 -27.62 -1.94 3.72
CA GLU A 356 -26.65 -1.36 4.64
C GLU A 356 -25.32 -2.13 4.62
N ARG A 357 -24.58 -2.08 3.50
CA ARG A 357 -23.20 -2.58 3.45
C ARG A 357 -22.23 -1.50 3.02
#